data_1ba3ed65ae2dd62318c1873f44465df8
#
_entry.id   1ba3ed65ae2dd62318c1873f44465df8
#
_cell.length_a   1.000
_cell.length_b   1.000
_cell.length_c   1.000
_cell.angle_alpha   90.00
_cell.angle_beta   90.00
_cell.angle_gamma   90.00
#
_symmetry.space_group_name_H-M   'P 1'
#
loop_
_entity.id
_entity.type
_entity.pdbx_description
1 polymer ?
#
loop_
_entity_poly.entity_id
_entity_poly.type
_entity_poly.pdbx_seq_one_letter_code
_entity_poly.pdbx_strand_id
1 'polypeptide(L)'
;MEFCVPVLKEMIRKTIFAISSNESYPTLKGLLLEREGSHASMAGTDGHRLAMIHRPASKSGALGGETLSMIIPKKALNEVLKLAEDDESTLSFSSKNNHLAFIQGKQVIVSRKIEGKFPNYKQVIPKDHDLKITLTKDVFLRAVKRVAGAGGKIKRKIIRLEVRKGTLTLI
;
A
#
# COMPACT_ATOMS: atom_id res chain seq x y z
N MET A 1 -10.63 8.18 -13.85
CA MET A 1 -9.24 7.68 -13.83
C MET A 1 -9.27 6.20 -14.12
N GLU A 2 -8.35 5.70 -14.94
CA GLU A 2 -8.28 4.29 -15.27
C GLU A 2 -6.98 3.68 -14.75
N PHE A 3 -7.08 2.43 -14.30
CA PHE A 3 -5.94 1.61 -13.91
C PHE A 3 -5.98 0.29 -14.67
N CYS A 4 -4.82 -0.21 -15.02
CA CYS A 4 -4.66 -1.63 -15.33
C CYS A 4 -4.95 -2.44 -14.05
N VAL A 5 -5.85 -3.40 -14.11
CA VAL A 5 -6.29 -4.17 -12.93
C VAL A 5 -5.13 -4.84 -12.21
N PRO A 6 -4.20 -5.56 -12.88
CA PRO A 6 -3.03 -6.14 -12.23
C PRO A 6 -2.19 -5.12 -11.46
N VAL A 7 -1.98 -3.92 -12.05
CA VAL A 7 -1.19 -2.85 -11.40
C VAL A 7 -1.87 -2.35 -10.13
N LEU A 8 -3.18 -2.07 -10.19
CA LEU A 8 -3.92 -1.63 -9.01
C LEU A 8 -3.92 -2.69 -7.91
N LYS A 9 -4.13 -3.95 -8.27
CA LYS A 9 -4.08 -5.06 -7.31
C LYS A 9 -2.69 -5.24 -6.70
N GLU A 10 -1.63 -5.09 -7.48
CA GLU A 10 -0.28 -5.08 -6.94
C GLU A 10 -0.10 -3.95 -5.91
N MET A 11 -0.54 -2.73 -6.24
CA MET A 11 -0.47 -1.60 -5.33
C MET A 11 -1.20 -1.88 -4.01
N ILE A 12 -2.41 -2.41 -4.11
CA ILE A 12 -3.20 -2.79 -2.93
C ILE A 12 -2.48 -3.87 -2.11
N ARG A 13 -2.08 -4.99 -2.73
CA ARG A 13 -1.42 -6.11 -2.02
C ARG A 13 -0.14 -5.69 -1.29
N LYS A 14 0.61 -4.74 -1.87
CA LYS A 14 1.88 -4.26 -1.29
C LYS A 14 1.71 -3.22 -0.19
N THR A 15 0.50 -2.74 0.08
CA THR A 15 0.27 -1.66 1.06
C THR A 15 -0.80 -1.98 2.11
N ILE A 16 -1.80 -2.81 1.77
CA ILE A 16 -2.98 -3.08 2.61
C ILE A 16 -2.66 -3.68 3.99
N PHE A 17 -1.55 -4.39 4.11
CA PHE A 17 -1.11 -4.98 5.38
C PHE A 17 -0.66 -3.95 6.42
N ALA A 18 -0.33 -2.73 5.97
CA ALA A 18 0.10 -1.63 6.84
C ALA A 18 -1.05 -0.79 7.38
N ILE A 19 -2.29 -1.04 6.95
CA ILE A 19 -3.49 -0.36 7.46
C ILE A 19 -3.66 -0.64 8.96
N SER A 20 -4.01 0.39 9.73
CA SER A 20 -4.31 0.27 11.15
C SER A 20 -5.57 -0.56 11.41
N SER A 21 -5.53 -1.38 12.45
CA SER A 21 -6.70 -2.02 13.04
C SER A 21 -7.28 -1.23 14.22
N ASN A 22 -6.59 -0.17 14.66
CA ASN A 22 -7.02 0.65 15.78
C ASN A 22 -8.16 1.60 15.37
N GLU A 23 -9.26 1.56 16.12
CA GLU A 23 -10.45 2.37 15.84
C GLU A 23 -10.28 3.86 16.18
N SER A 24 -9.33 4.19 17.04
CA SER A 24 -9.04 5.57 17.42
C SER A 24 -8.47 6.43 16.28
N TYR A 25 -8.00 5.80 15.21
CA TYR A 25 -7.42 6.52 14.06
C TYR A 25 -8.17 6.19 12.76
N PRO A 26 -9.37 6.77 12.54
CA PRO A 26 -10.21 6.44 11.38
C PRO A 26 -9.50 6.61 10.04
N THR A 27 -8.70 7.65 9.88
CA THR A 27 -7.95 7.95 8.64
C THR A 27 -6.89 6.90 8.30
N LEU A 28 -6.42 6.12 9.29
CA LEU A 28 -5.46 5.04 9.09
C LEU A 28 -6.12 3.68 8.78
N LYS A 29 -7.47 3.61 8.77
CA LYS A 29 -8.22 2.36 8.44
C LYS A 29 -8.39 2.13 6.94
N GLY A 30 -7.73 2.92 6.12
CA GLY A 30 -7.74 2.83 4.67
C GLY A 30 -6.36 3.06 4.06
N LEU A 31 -6.27 2.91 2.74
CA LEU A 31 -5.09 3.30 1.97
C LEU A 31 -5.31 4.69 1.39
N LEU A 32 -4.31 5.53 1.50
CA LEU A 32 -4.25 6.77 0.75
C LEU A 32 -3.91 6.45 -0.71
N LEU A 33 -4.76 6.88 -1.62
CA LEU A 33 -4.48 6.91 -3.05
C LEU A 33 -4.25 8.36 -3.46
N GLU A 34 -3.08 8.66 -3.97
CA GLU A 34 -2.74 9.96 -4.54
C GLU A 34 -2.44 9.78 -6.04
N ARG A 35 -2.85 10.76 -6.84
CA ARG A 35 -2.40 10.90 -8.23
C ARG A 35 -1.77 12.27 -8.40
N GLU A 36 -0.60 12.29 -8.98
CA GLU A 36 0.13 13.49 -9.32
C GLU A 36 0.65 13.34 -10.77
N GLY A 37 0.03 14.06 -11.69
CA GLY A 37 0.32 13.94 -13.12
C GLY A 37 0.09 12.52 -13.66
N SER A 38 1.13 11.93 -14.22
CA SER A 38 1.13 10.57 -14.81
C SER A 38 1.42 9.45 -13.82
N HIS A 39 1.56 9.76 -12.53
CA HIS A 39 1.90 8.77 -11.50
C HIS A 39 0.78 8.66 -10.47
N ALA A 40 0.57 7.45 -9.99
CA ALA A 40 -0.25 7.17 -8.84
C ALA A 40 0.61 6.59 -7.71
N SER A 41 0.33 6.99 -6.49
CA SER A 41 0.92 6.41 -5.29
C SER A 41 -0.15 5.86 -4.37
N MET A 42 0.18 4.79 -3.68
CA MET A 42 -0.68 4.20 -2.66
C MET A 42 0.14 4.01 -1.39
N ALA A 43 -0.40 4.47 -0.26
CA ALA A 43 0.28 4.41 1.02
C ALA A 43 -0.65 3.91 2.13
N GLY A 44 -0.11 3.08 3.02
CA GLY A 44 -0.78 2.61 4.23
C GLY A 44 0.16 2.70 5.43
N THR A 45 -0.38 3.10 6.57
CA THR A 45 0.36 3.15 7.84
C THR A 45 -0.56 2.88 9.02
N ASP A 46 0.01 2.34 10.08
CA ASP A 46 -0.64 2.19 11.40
C ASP A 46 0.04 3.05 12.48
N GLY A 47 0.93 3.96 12.06
CA GLY A 47 1.74 4.80 12.95
C GLY A 47 3.08 4.18 13.36
N HIS A 48 3.28 2.87 13.18
CA HIS A 48 4.52 2.16 13.51
C HIS A 48 5.28 1.69 12.27
N ARG A 49 4.59 1.47 11.17
CA ARG A 49 5.15 1.06 9.88
C ARG A 49 4.46 1.80 8.75
N LEU A 50 5.16 1.97 7.66
CA LEU A 50 4.66 2.57 6.44
C LEU A 50 4.94 1.62 5.28
N ALA A 51 3.92 1.38 4.45
CA ALA A 51 4.09 0.72 3.16
C ALA A 51 3.62 1.68 2.06
N MET A 52 4.44 1.86 1.04
CA MET A 52 4.18 2.77 -0.06
C MET A 52 4.62 2.17 -1.39
N ILE A 53 3.89 2.47 -2.43
CA ILE A 53 4.22 2.09 -3.81
C ILE A 53 3.85 3.21 -4.78
N HIS A 54 4.70 3.41 -5.79
CA HIS A 54 4.42 4.28 -6.93
C HIS A 54 4.30 3.44 -8.20
N ARG A 55 3.36 3.83 -9.06
CA ARG A 55 3.19 3.24 -10.39
C ARG A 55 2.77 4.31 -11.39
N PRO A 56 3.08 4.13 -12.67
CA PRO A 56 2.47 4.95 -13.70
C PRO A 56 0.95 4.80 -13.65
N ALA A 57 0.22 5.90 -13.71
CA ALA A 57 -1.22 5.89 -13.92
C ALA A 57 -1.48 5.79 -15.42
N SER A 58 -2.52 5.06 -15.84
CA SER A 58 -2.92 5.03 -17.25
C SER A 58 -3.22 6.44 -17.77
N LYS A 59 -2.86 6.71 -19.00
CA LYS A 59 -3.03 8.03 -19.66
C LYS A 59 -4.50 8.42 -19.89
N SER A 60 -5.43 7.49 -19.74
CA SER A 60 -6.87 7.70 -19.99
C SER A 60 -7.53 8.43 -18.83
N GLY A 61 -7.96 9.62 -19.13
CA GLY A 61 -8.69 10.51 -18.23
C GLY A 61 -7.98 11.85 -18.09
N ALA A 62 -8.29 12.76 -19.03
CA ALA A 62 -7.92 14.17 -18.95
C ALA A 62 -8.61 14.84 -17.74
N LEU A 63 -8.06 14.62 -16.55
CA LEU A 63 -8.21 15.56 -15.47
C LEU A 63 -6.97 16.46 -15.58
N GLY A 64 -7.16 17.60 -16.21
CA GLY A 64 -6.12 18.60 -16.36
C GLY A 64 -5.51 18.93 -15.00
N GLY A 65 -4.27 18.51 -14.78
CA GLY A 65 -3.43 19.02 -13.69
C GLY A 65 -3.90 18.82 -12.24
N GLU A 66 -5.06 18.22 -11.99
CA GLU A 66 -5.59 18.08 -10.64
C GLU A 66 -4.91 16.94 -9.87
N THR A 67 -4.35 17.29 -8.73
CA THR A 67 -3.89 16.32 -7.74
C THR A 67 -5.10 15.68 -7.10
N LEU A 68 -5.25 14.38 -7.25
CA LEU A 68 -6.28 13.59 -6.59
C LEU A 68 -5.70 12.97 -5.33
N SER A 69 -6.37 13.15 -4.20
CA SER A 69 -5.98 12.53 -2.93
C SER A 69 -7.22 12.02 -2.19
N MET A 70 -7.21 10.74 -1.81
CA MET A 70 -8.33 10.15 -1.09
C MET A 70 -7.94 8.91 -0.29
N ILE A 71 -8.69 8.65 0.77
CA ILE A 71 -8.49 7.47 1.62
C ILE A 71 -9.58 6.45 1.29
N ILE A 72 -9.15 5.28 0.81
CA ILE A 72 -10.02 4.19 0.40
C ILE A 72 -10.13 3.18 1.54
N PRO A 73 -11.34 2.85 2.04
CA PRO A 73 -11.51 1.91 3.14
C PRO A 73 -11.01 0.50 2.78
N LYS A 74 -10.45 -0.20 3.78
CA LYS A 74 -9.96 -1.58 3.63
C LYS A 74 -11.00 -2.54 3.03
N LYS A 75 -12.28 -2.38 3.39
CA LYS A 75 -13.36 -3.21 2.83
C LYS A 75 -13.47 -3.05 1.31
N ALA A 76 -13.50 -1.82 0.81
CA ALA A 76 -13.58 -1.56 -0.63
C ALA A 76 -12.36 -2.13 -1.37
N LEU A 77 -11.16 -1.97 -0.80
CA LEU A 77 -9.92 -2.53 -1.38
C LEU A 77 -9.96 -4.05 -1.46
N ASN A 78 -10.51 -4.72 -0.44
CA ASN A 78 -10.67 -6.17 -0.46
C ASN A 78 -11.67 -6.64 -1.54
N GLU A 79 -12.72 -5.88 -1.82
CA GLU A 79 -13.64 -6.19 -2.92
C GLU A 79 -12.97 -5.98 -4.28
N VAL A 80 -12.19 -4.92 -4.44
CA VAL A 80 -11.39 -4.70 -5.67
C VAL A 80 -10.41 -5.85 -5.91
N LEU A 81 -9.80 -6.41 -4.86
CA LEU A 81 -8.91 -7.57 -5.00
C LEU A 81 -9.60 -8.84 -5.51
N LYS A 82 -10.93 -8.95 -5.37
CA LYS A 82 -11.73 -10.09 -5.85
C LYS A 82 -12.14 -9.97 -7.32
N LEU A 83 -12.02 -8.78 -7.91
CA LEU A 83 -12.33 -8.58 -9.33
C LEU A 83 -11.47 -9.49 -10.21
N ALA A 84 -11.97 -9.90 -11.37
CA ALA A 84 -11.25 -10.76 -12.29
C ALA A 84 -9.89 -10.16 -12.71
N GLU A 85 -8.90 -11.03 -12.85
CA GLU A 85 -7.56 -10.67 -13.30
C GLU A 85 -7.37 -11.13 -14.74
N ASP A 86 -7.91 -10.37 -15.69
CA ASP A 86 -7.47 -10.49 -17.07
C ASP A 86 -6.34 -9.46 -17.28
N ASP A 87 -5.22 -9.91 -17.84
CA ASP A 87 -3.98 -9.10 -17.94
C ASP A 87 -4.18 -7.76 -18.67
N GLU A 88 -5.21 -7.63 -19.49
CA GLU A 88 -5.54 -6.40 -20.25
C GLU A 88 -6.75 -5.65 -19.68
N SER A 89 -7.37 -6.15 -18.60
CA SER A 89 -8.56 -5.51 -18.07
C SER A 89 -8.25 -4.17 -17.43
N THR A 90 -9.04 -3.16 -17.78
CA THR A 90 -9.00 -1.84 -17.18
C THR A 90 -10.10 -1.69 -16.14
N LEU A 91 -9.79 -0.97 -15.08
CA LEU A 91 -10.73 -0.57 -14.05
C LEU A 91 -10.86 0.94 -14.08
N SER A 92 -12.06 1.42 -14.34
CA SER A 92 -12.39 2.84 -14.23
C SER A 92 -12.68 3.17 -12.78
N PHE A 93 -12.05 4.24 -12.31
CA PHE A 93 -12.22 4.77 -10.97
C PHE A 93 -12.82 6.16 -11.05
N SER A 94 -13.90 6.39 -10.30
CA SER A 94 -14.49 7.71 -10.15
C SER A 94 -14.73 8.06 -8.67
N SER A 95 -14.65 9.36 -8.38
CA SER A 95 -14.97 9.90 -7.06
C SER A 95 -15.90 11.10 -7.23
N LYS A 96 -17.03 11.06 -6.57
CA LYS A 96 -17.97 12.19 -6.54
C LYS A 96 -18.51 12.37 -5.12
N ASN A 97 -18.39 13.59 -4.60
CA ASN A 97 -18.73 13.89 -3.21
C ASN A 97 -17.94 12.97 -2.26
N ASN A 98 -18.65 12.18 -1.44
CA ASN A 98 -18.05 11.23 -0.49
C ASN A 98 -18.08 9.78 -0.98
N HIS A 99 -18.41 9.53 -2.25
CA HIS A 99 -18.51 8.19 -2.83
C HIS A 99 -17.37 7.91 -3.79
N LEU A 100 -16.96 6.66 -3.81
CA LEU A 100 -15.97 6.06 -4.71
C LEU A 100 -16.68 4.99 -5.52
N ALA A 101 -16.42 4.92 -6.82
CA ALA A 101 -16.89 3.85 -7.67
C ALA A 101 -15.71 3.22 -8.43
N PHE A 102 -15.66 1.91 -8.41
CA PHE A 102 -14.74 1.08 -9.19
C PHE A 102 -15.58 0.30 -10.19
N ILE A 103 -15.28 0.42 -11.47
CA ILE A 103 -16.07 -0.14 -12.56
C ILE A 103 -15.16 -1.00 -13.43
N GLN A 104 -15.48 -2.29 -13.55
CA GLN A 104 -14.83 -3.24 -14.45
C GLN A 104 -15.90 -3.97 -15.27
N GLY A 105 -16.00 -3.65 -16.54
CA GLY A 105 -17.05 -4.21 -17.40
C GLY A 105 -18.45 -3.94 -16.84
N LYS A 106 -19.17 -5.00 -16.47
CA LYS A 106 -20.51 -4.91 -15.86
C LYS A 106 -20.49 -4.89 -14.32
N GLN A 107 -19.32 -5.01 -13.70
CA GLN A 107 -19.20 -5.02 -12.25
C GLN A 107 -18.95 -3.60 -11.74
N VAL A 108 -19.68 -3.20 -10.69
CA VAL A 108 -19.54 -1.90 -10.05
C VAL A 108 -19.43 -2.10 -8.54
N ILE A 109 -18.35 -1.58 -7.97
CA ILE A 109 -18.16 -1.52 -6.52
C ILE A 109 -18.29 -0.06 -6.10
N VAL A 110 -19.25 0.23 -5.22
CA VAL A 110 -19.45 1.57 -4.65
C VAL A 110 -19.10 1.54 -3.17
N SER A 111 -18.34 2.52 -2.73
CA SER A 111 -17.97 2.71 -1.34
C SER A 111 -17.98 4.18 -0.95
N ARG A 112 -18.03 4.48 0.35
CA ARG A 112 -17.68 5.81 0.85
C ARG A 112 -16.17 5.91 1.05
N LYS A 113 -15.59 7.07 0.75
CA LYS A 113 -14.20 7.36 1.15
C LYS A 113 -14.14 7.63 2.65
N ILE A 114 -12.99 7.45 3.26
CA ILE A 114 -12.75 7.89 4.63
C ILE A 114 -12.45 9.38 4.60
N GLU A 115 -13.20 10.15 5.36
CA GLU A 115 -13.00 11.59 5.51
C GLU A 115 -11.86 11.89 6.47
N GLY A 116 -11.19 13.01 6.26
CA GLY A 116 -10.09 13.47 7.09
C GLY A 116 -8.76 13.52 6.34
N LYS A 117 -7.74 13.97 7.03
CA LYS A 117 -6.40 14.15 6.49
C LYS A 117 -5.53 12.94 6.84
N PHE A 118 -4.98 12.28 5.83
CA PHE A 118 -3.97 11.24 6.03
C PHE A 118 -2.67 11.90 6.57
N PRO A 119 -1.93 11.25 7.49
CA PRO A 119 -0.67 11.78 7.98
C PRO A 119 0.32 12.07 6.85
N ASN A 120 1.16 13.09 7.04
CA ASN A 120 2.21 13.41 6.08
C ASN A 120 3.34 12.36 6.14
N TYR A 121 3.09 11.22 5.53
CA TYR A 121 4.01 10.08 5.52
C TYR A 121 5.33 10.38 4.78
N LYS A 122 5.35 11.38 3.89
CA LYS A 122 6.56 11.74 3.14
C LYS A 122 7.67 12.25 4.06
N GLN A 123 7.32 12.77 5.24
CA GLN A 123 8.28 13.29 6.22
C GLN A 123 9.01 12.18 7.01
N VAL A 124 8.40 11.00 7.14
CA VAL A 124 8.99 9.89 7.89
C VAL A 124 9.86 8.97 7.03
N ILE A 125 9.92 9.22 5.72
CA ILE A 125 10.77 8.46 4.81
C ILE A 125 12.20 9.01 4.94
N PRO A 126 13.17 8.20 5.39
CA PRO A 126 14.57 8.63 5.46
C PRO A 126 15.09 9.01 4.08
N LYS A 127 15.70 10.18 3.97
CA LYS A 127 16.31 10.67 2.73
C LYS A 127 17.79 10.33 2.65
N ASP A 128 18.44 10.36 3.81
CA ASP A 128 19.87 10.12 3.95
C ASP A 128 20.11 8.83 4.74
N HIS A 129 20.99 7.99 4.24
CA HIS A 129 21.39 6.74 4.89
C HIS A 129 22.85 6.43 4.53
N ASP A 130 23.66 6.20 5.55
CA ASP A 130 25.09 5.91 5.40
C ASP A 130 25.36 4.44 5.03
N LEU A 131 24.36 3.58 5.26
CA LEU A 131 24.50 2.15 5.05
C LEU A 131 23.41 1.61 4.11
N LYS A 132 23.84 1.00 3.01
CA LYS A 132 22.97 0.28 2.08
C LYS A 132 23.35 -1.19 2.07
N ILE A 133 22.38 -2.07 2.31
CA ILE A 133 22.54 -3.52 2.27
C ILE A 133 21.71 -4.07 1.11
N THR A 134 22.36 -4.90 0.27
CA THR A 134 21.67 -5.64 -0.79
C THR A 134 21.61 -7.10 -0.41
N LEU A 135 20.40 -7.68 -0.39
CA LEU A 135 20.15 -9.05 0.05
C LEU A 135 19.30 -9.81 -0.98
N THR A 136 19.55 -11.12 -1.08
CA THR A 136 18.65 -12.01 -1.83
C THR A 136 17.38 -12.20 -1.02
N LYS A 137 16.22 -11.77 -1.58
CA LYS A 137 14.91 -11.78 -0.91
C LYS A 137 14.58 -13.12 -0.25
N ASP A 138 14.75 -14.24 -0.97
CA ASP A 138 14.32 -15.55 -0.47
C ASP A 138 15.22 -16.05 0.66
N VAL A 139 16.53 -15.75 0.60
CA VAL A 139 17.47 -16.07 1.68
C VAL A 139 17.10 -15.30 2.95
N PHE A 140 16.89 -13.99 2.82
CA PHE A 140 16.51 -13.14 3.93
C PHE A 140 15.16 -13.54 4.52
N LEU A 141 14.15 -13.82 3.68
CA LEU A 141 12.82 -14.24 4.13
C LEU A 141 12.88 -15.54 4.93
N ARG A 142 13.67 -16.54 4.47
CA ARG A 142 13.85 -17.80 5.21
C ARG A 142 14.54 -17.57 6.55
N ALA A 143 15.55 -16.69 6.60
CA ALA A 143 16.24 -16.35 7.85
C ALA A 143 15.30 -15.68 8.86
N VAL A 144 14.52 -14.67 8.42
CA VAL A 144 13.51 -14.00 9.26
C VAL A 144 12.48 -14.99 9.79
N LYS A 145 11.92 -15.86 8.92
CA LYS A 145 10.94 -16.87 9.34
C LYS A 145 11.51 -17.84 10.39
N ARG A 146 12.77 -18.23 10.27
CA ARG A 146 13.44 -19.13 11.19
C ARG A 146 13.59 -18.49 12.57
N VAL A 147 14.11 -17.27 12.66
CA VAL A 147 14.29 -16.55 13.92
C VAL A 147 12.93 -16.22 14.56
N ALA A 148 11.98 -15.74 13.74
CA ALA A 148 10.62 -15.46 14.21
C ALA A 148 9.90 -16.72 14.76
N GLY A 149 10.20 -17.90 14.21
CA GLY A 149 9.66 -19.19 14.67
C GLY A 149 10.26 -19.67 15.99
N ALA A 150 11.55 -19.41 16.20
CA ALA A 150 12.26 -19.83 17.42
C ALA A 150 11.78 -19.11 18.70
N GLY A 151 11.20 -17.92 18.57
CA GLY A 151 10.71 -17.13 19.72
C GLY A 151 9.47 -17.68 20.44
N GLY A 152 8.96 -18.87 20.13
CA GLY A 152 7.84 -19.50 20.83
C GLY A 152 6.55 -18.68 20.87
N LYS A 153 5.79 -18.75 21.97
CA LYS A 153 4.50 -18.04 22.18
C LYS A 153 4.64 -16.60 22.70
N ILE A 154 5.80 -15.98 22.58
CA ILE A 154 6.03 -14.61 23.05
C ILE A 154 5.18 -13.64 22.22
N LYS A 155 4.36 -12.81 22.89
CA LYS A 155 3.44 -11.85 22.24
C LYS A 155 4.15 -10.73 21.45
N ARG A 156 5.38 -10.37 21.82
CA ARG A 156 6.20 -9.37 21.13
C ARG A 156 7.50 -10.01 20.68
N LYS A 157 7.61 -10.26 19.38
CA LYS A 157 8.84 -10.80 18.77
C LYS A 157 9.68 -9.65 18.27
N ILE A 158 10.87 -9.52 18.80
CA ILE A 158 11.89 -8.54 18.36
C ILE A 158 12.97 -9.34 17.65
N ILE A 159 13.34 -8.88 16.47
CA ILE A 159 14.49 -9.44 15.73
C ILE A 159 15.53 -8.33 15.65
N ARG A 160 16.72 -8.60 16.19
CA ARG A 160 17.86 -7.71 16.07
C ARG A 160 18.65 -8.05 14.82
N LEU A 161 18.99 -7.00 14.04
CA LEU A 161 19.81 -7.11 12.85
C LEU A 161 21.19 -6.56 13.17
N GLU A 162 22.23 -7.39 13.03
CA GLU A 162 23.63 -6.99 13.17
C GLU A 162 24.32 -7.07 11.82
N VAL A 163 24.82 -5.92 11.36
CA VAL A 163 25.50 -5.79 10.07
C VAL A 163 27.00 -5.72 10.30
N ARG A 164 27.74 -6.61 9.64
CA ARG A 164 29.20 -6.59 9.57
C ARG A 164 29.61 -6.72 8.11
N LYS A 165 30.89 -6.48 7.80
CA LYS A 165 31.41 -6.64 6.44
C LYS A 165 31.12 -8.05 5.91
N GLY A 166 30.31 -8.14 4.85
CA GLY A 166 29.96 -9.42 4.20
C GLY A 166 28.97 -10.30 4.95
N THR A 167 28.46 -9.88 6.12
CA THR A 167 27.59 -10.72 6.94
C THR A 167 26.45 -9.90 7.55
N LEU A 168 25.23 -10.44 7.47
CA LEU A 168 24.05 -9.97 8.21
C LEU A 168 23.60 -11.09 9.15
N THR A 169 23.60 -10.80 10.45
CA THR A 169 23.13 -11.73 11.49
C THR A 169 21.77 -11.31 12.00
N LEU A 170 20.86 -12.27 12.12
CA LEU A 170 19.52 -12.10 12.73
C LEU A 170 19.51 -12.85 14.07
N ILE A 171 19.14 -12.15 15.15
CA ILE A 171 19.08 -12.67 16.52
C ILE A 171 17.70 -12.41 17.10
#